data_c7457019ef2b1006c5725dc089c222ca
#
_entry.id   c7457019ef2b1006c5725dc089c222ca
#
_cell.length_a   1.000
_cell.length_b   1.000
_cell.length_c   1.000
_cell.angle_alpha   90.00
_cell.angle_beta   90.00
_cell.angle_gamma   90.00
#
_symmetry.space_group_name_H-M   'P 1'
#
loop_
_entity.id
_entity.type
_entity.pdbx_description
1 polymer ?
#
loop_
_entity_poly.entity_id
_entity_poly.type
_entity_poly.pdbx_seq_one_letter_code
_entity_poly.pdbx_strand_id
1 'polypeptide(L)'
;DEARNRTIEQASMDWILWFDADETFENALNLGKYMKANCYNGYAIKQHHYAVEPPALFQTDLPVRLFRNHRGIRFFGFVHEHPEQEMNKGLGKIMVIEDAAIMHTGYSTELIRRGRFSRNWPLMQKDREKYPERLLGKFLWMRDLSHYNRYLFEQTGGRAITPEMMQNAQVAIDMWRELIQAKHLRMAIDGLIYYSHAVDLVTRGQGIKYCVDMAFSKLNGGAQLPARPIEGLFQNKKDIQDLTWLMMDTHTEHMEER
;
A
#
# COMPACT_ATOMS: atom_id res chain seq x y z
N ASP A 1 1.94 -2.36 -15.86
CA ASP A 1 3.20 -3.11 -15.99
C ASP A 1 3.75 -3.13 -17.42
N GLU A 2 2.93 -3.36 -18.43
CA GLU A 2 3.39 -3.54 -19.81
C GLU A 2 4.14 -2.31 -20.36
N ALA A 3 3.61 -1.10 -20.20
CA ALA A 3 4.25 0.11 -20.70
C ALA A 3 5.62 0.34 -20.04
N ARG A 4 5.72 0.16 -18.72
CA ARG A 4 6.98 0.29 -17.99
C ARG A 4 7.98 -0.80 -18.40
N ASN A 5 7.52 -2.02 -18.61
CA ASN A 5 8.38 -3.12 -19.05
C ASN A 5 8.92 -2.91 -20.48
N ARG A 6 8.13 -2.35 -21.39
CA ARG A 6 8.62 -1.93 -22.71
C ARG A 6 9.70 -0.85 -22.62
N THR A 7 9.56 0.10 -21.68
CA THR A 7 10.59 1.11 -21.45
C THR A 7 11.90 0.49 -20.95
N ILE A 8 11.82 -0.52 -20.05
CA ILE A 8 13.00 -1.27 -19.59
C ILE A 8 13.70 -1.96 -20.77
N GLU A 9 12.95 -2.57 -21.68
CA GLU A 9 13.51 -3.27 -22.84
C GLU A 9 14.30 -2.36 -23.78
N GLN A 10 13.96 -1.08 -23.82
CA GLN A 10 14.65 -0.06 -24.63
C GLN A 10 15.84 0.58 -23.89
N ALA A 11 15.96 0.38 -22.59
CA ALA A 11 17.04 0.95 -21.79
C ALA A 11 18.37 0.25 -22.06
N SER A 12 19.41 0.99 -22.39
CA SER A 12 20.74 0.48 -22.74
C SER A 12 21.78 0.61 -21.64
N MET A 13 21.50 1.39 -20.58
CA MET A 13 22.42 1.63 -19.48
C MET A 13 22.33 0.54 -18.40
N ASP A 14 23.36 0.40 -17.56
CA ASP A 14 23.45 -0.61 -16.50
C ASP A 14 22.42 -0.44 -15.38
N TRP A 15 21.89 0.76 -15.20
CA TRP A 15 20.96 1.10 -14.14
C TRP A 15 19.71 1.79 -14.71
N ILE A 16 18.57 1.47 -14.12
CA ILE A 16 17.28 2.08 -14.38
C ILE A 16 16.85 2.88 -13.18
N LEU A 17 16.65 4.17 -13.38
CA LEU A 17 15.94 5.06 -12.47
C LEU A 17 14.58 5.35 -13.07
N TRP A 18 13.51 5.07 -12.31
CA TRP A 18 12.17 5.41 -12.75
C TRP A 18 11.49 6.34 -11.76
N PHE A 19 10.76 7.29 -12.26
CA PHE A 19 9.90 8.14 -11.46
C PHE A 19 8.80 8.77 -12.32
N ASP A 20 7.77 9.33 -11.67
CA ASP A 20 6.58 9.83 -12.32
C ASP A 20 6.74 11.32 -12.66
N ALA A 21 5.93 11.83 -13.60
CA ALA A 21 6.06 13.21 -14.11
C ALA A 21 5.68 14.29 -13.07
N ASP A 22 5.01 13.91 -11.98
CA ASP A 22 4.63 14.76 -10.86
C ASP A 22 5.59 14.64 -9.66
N GLU A 23 6.80 14.12 -9.91
CA GLU A 23 7.87 13.95 -8.93
C GLU A 23 9.07 14.84 -9.26
N THR A 24 9.77 15.28 -8.21
CA THR A 24 11.06 15.94 -8.31
C THR A 24 12.09 15.22 -7.45
N PHE A 25 13.35 15.29 -7.82
CA PHE A 25 14.41 14.58 -7.14
C PHE A 25 15.32 15.52 -6.36
N GLU A 26 15.46 15.30 -5.06
CA GLU A 26 16.43 16.00 -4.23
C GLU A 26 17.74 15.22 -4.13
N ASN A 27 18.86 15.93 -4.29
CA ASN A 27 20.21 15.38 -4.19
C ASN A 27 20.49 14.21 -5.17
N ALA A 28 19.95 14.29 -6.40
CA ALA A 28 20.13 13.26 -7.43
C ALA A 28 21.59 12.90 -7.71
N LEU A 29 22.53 13.84 -7.55
CA LEU A 29 23.97 13.62 -7.75
C LEU A 29 24.55 12.56 -6.79
N ASN A 30 23.93 12.32 -5.65
CA ASN A 30 24.36 11.31 -4.70
C ASN A 30 24.17 9.87 -5.21
N LEU A 31 23.33 9.64 -6.22
CA LEU A 31 23.06 8.31 -6.76
C LEU A 31 24.32 7.63 -7.33
N GLY A 32 25.25 8.41 -7.88
CA GLY A 32 26.45 7.89 -8.52
C GLY A 32 27.33 7.00 -7.63
N LYS A 33 27.36 7.26 -6.32
CA LYS A 33 28.13 6.43 -5.37
C LYS A 33 27.49 5.06 -5.13
N TYR A 34 26.14 4.99 -5.14
CA TYR A 34 25.40 3.74 -4.95
C TYR A 34 25.47 2.84 -6.18
N MET A 35 25.49 3.41 -7.37
CA MET A 35 25.58 2.66 -8.62
C MET A 35 26.93 1.93 -8.80
N LYS A 36 27.96 2.34 -8.07
CA LYS A 36 29.27 1.67 -8.07
C LYS A 36 29.31 0.38 -7.25
N ALA A 37 28.38 0.20 -6.30
CA ALA A 37 28.33 -0.99 -5.45
C ALA A 37 27.78 -2.20 -6.23
N ASN A 38 28.50 -3.33 -6.19
CA ASN A 38 28.13 -4.53 -6.94
C ASN A 38 27.25 -5.53 -6.18
N CYS A 39 27.03 -5.30 -4.88
CA CYS A 39 26.32 -6.23 -4.00
C CYS A 39 24.79 -6.02 -3.93
N TYR A 40 24.27 -4.95 -4.55
CA TYR A 40 22.85 -4.64 -4.56
C TYR A 40 22.27 -4.67 -5.96
N ASN A 41 21.05 -5.17 -6.09
CA ASN A 41 20.28 -5.15 -7.34
C ASN A 41 19.30 -3.99 -7.43
N GLY A 42 18.99 -3.36 -6.31
CA GLY A 42 18.11 -2.22 -6.28
C GLY A 42 18.27 -1.36 -5.04
N TYR A 43 17.72 -0.17 -5.11
CA TYR A 43 17.72 0.80 -4.04
C TYR A 43 16.32 1.39 -3.87
N ALA A 44 15.83 1.35 -2.63
CA ALA A 44 14.65 2.09 -2.23
C ALA A 44 15.04 3.54 -1.92
N ILE A 45 14.23 4.49 -2.35
CA ILE A 45 14.46 5.92 -2.16
C ILE A 45 13.26 6.49 -1.43
N LYS A 46 13.50 7.31 -0.40
CA LYS A 46 12.43 8.01 0.33
C LYS A 46 11.58 8.81 -0.63
N GLN A 47 10.30 8.55 -0.66
CA GLN A 47 9.31 9.30 -1.43
C GLN A 47 8.41 10.06 -0.47
N HIS A 48 8.55 11.37 -0.46
CA HIS A 48 7.76 12.28 0.37
C HIS A 48 6.54 12.77 -0.39
N HIS A 49 5.36 12.44 0.10
CA HIS A 49 4.10 12.87 -0.49
C HIS A 49 3.62 14.16 0.19
N TYR A 50 3.33 15.18 -0.61
CA TYR A 50 2.88 16.47 -0.12
C TYR A 50 1.43 16.74 -0.52
N ALA A 51 0.67 17.32 0.42
CA ALA A 51 -0.58 18.00 0.12
C ALA A 51 -0.25 19.44 -0.35
N VAL A 52 -1.03 19.97 -1.30
CA VAL A 52 -0.67 21.23 -1.96
C VAL A 52 -1.01 22.46 -1.13
N GLU A 53 -2.04 22.41 -0.29
CA GLU A 53 -2.46 23.61 0.43
C GLU A 53 -2.90 23.33 1.86
N PRO A 54 -2.13 23.80 2.82
CA PRO A 54 -0.74 24.22 2.74
C PRO A 54 0.19 23.03 2.43
N PRO A 55 1.34 23.24 1.81
CA PRO A 55 2.28 22.15 1.51
C PRO A 55 2.74 21.51 2.83
N ALA A 56 2.20 20.37 3.14
CA ALA A 56 2.51 19.60 4.34
C ALA A 56 2.90 18.18 3.93
N LEU A 57 3.96 17.67 4.55
CA LEU A 57 4.33 16.28 4.41
C LEU A 57 3.19 15.40 4.92
N PHE A 58 2.68 14.58 4.04
CA PHE A 58 1.53 13.74 4.30
C PHE A 58 1.92 12.31 4.66
N GLN A 59 2.86 11.75 3.89
CA GLN A 59 3.32 10.37 4.04
C GLN A 59 4.71 10.25 3.45
N THR A 60 5.49 9.30 3.95
CA THR A 60 6.76 8.88 3.35
C THR A 60 6.70 7.40 3.05
N ASP A 61 6.94 7.03 1.80
CA ASP A 61 7.09 5.66 1.34
C ASP A 61 8.55 5.37 0.96
N LEU A 62 8.88 4.08 0.83
CA LEU A 62 10.22 3.59 0.46
C LEU A 62 10.13 2.67 -0.76
N PRO A 63 9.64 3.16 -1.92
CA PRO A 63 9.61 2.34 -3.13
C PRO A 63 11.01 2.11 -3.68
N VAL A 64 11.21 0.96 -4.32
CA VAL A 64 12.41 0.75 -5.12
C VAL A 64 12.32 1.58 -6.38
N ARG A 65 13.24 2.52 -6.53
CA ARG A 65 13.27 3.50 -7.63
C ARG A 65 14.47 3.37 -8.54
N LEU A 66 15.57 2.84 -8.02
CA LEU A 66 16.82 2.60 -8.77
C LEU A 66 17.13 1.11 -8.74
N PHE A 67 17.31 0.48 -9.89
CA PHE A 67 17.64 -0.95 -9.96
C PHE A 67 18.51 -1.28 -11.19
N ARG A 68 19.19 -2.44 -11.13
CA ARG A 68 20.06 -2.89 -12.22
C ARG A 68 19.25 -3.30 -13.45
N ASN A 69 19.71 -2.81 -14.60
CA ASN A 69 19.23 -3.29 -15.88
C ASN A 69 19.80 -4.70 -16.19
N HIS A 70 19.27 -5.36 -17.20
CA HIS A 70 19.73 -6.66 -17.73
C HIS A 70 19.76 -7.82 -16.70
N ARG A 71 18.96 -7.71 -15.61
CA ARG A 71 18.82 -8.74 -14.56
C ARG A 71 17.47 -9.44 -14.57
N GLY A 72 16.69 -9.28 -15.63
CA GLY A 72 15.34 -9.86 -15.72
C GLY A 72 14.31 -9.19 -14.81
N ILE A 73 14.66 -8.07 -14.18
CA ILE A 73 13.75 -7.31 -13.32
C ILE A 73 12.63 -6.73 -14.18
N ARG A 74 11.39 -6.90 -13.73
CA ARG A 74 10.19 -6.42 -14.42
C ARG A 74 9.22 -5.82 -13.44
N PHE A 75 8.44 -4.85 -13.92
CA PHE A 75 7.29 -4.34 -13.21
C PHE A 75 6.16 -5.35 -13.20
N PHE A 76 5.45 -5.41 -12.11
CA PHE A 76 4.42 -6.37 -11.85
C PHE A 76 3.17 -5.69 -11.24
N GLY A 77 1.99 -6.08 -11.69
CA GLY A 77 0.71 -5.52 -11.29
C GLY A 77 0.15 -4.47 -12.24
N PHE A 78 -1.14 -4.18 -12.14
CA PHE A 78 -1.82 -3.13 -12.90
C PHE A 78 -1.92 -1.81 -12.16
N VAL A 79 -1.90 -1.87 -10.82
CA VAL A 79 -1.95 -0.71 -9.93
C VAL A 79 -0.85 -0.84 -8.90
N HIS A 80 -0.19 0.27 -8.56
CA HIS A 80 0.99 0.26 -7.71
C HIS A 80 2.02 -0.78 -8.19
N GLU A 81 2.36 -0.66 -9.45
CA GLU A 81 3.35 -1.49 -10.11
C GLU A 81 4.73 -1.25 -9.48
N HIS A 82 5.42 -2.31 -9.14
CA HIS A 82 6.78 -2.20 -8.64
C HIS A 82 7.58 -3.46 -8.98
N PRO A 83 8.91 -3.35 -9.08
CA PRO A 83 9.79 -4.46 -9.44
C PRO A 83 10.24 -5.32 -8.25
N GLU A 84 9.84 -5.01 -7.02
CA GLU A 84 10.38 -5.59 -5.79
C GLU A 84 10.22 -7.11 -5.70
N GLN A 85 9.09 -7.63 -6.12
CA GLN A 85 8.81 -9.06 -6.02
C GLN A 85 9.79 -9.91 -6.85
N GLU A 86 10.19 -9.43 -8.02
CA GLU A 86 11.17 -10.10 -8.86
C GLU A 86 12.60 -9.94 -8.32
N MET A 87 12.91 -8.80 -7.71
CA MET A 87 14.23 -8.56 -7.10
C MET A 87 14.49 -9.47 -5.89
N ASN A 88 13.45 -9.81 -5.13
CA ASN A 88 13.58 -10.65 -3.94
C ASN A 88 13.71 -12.14 -4.26
N LYS A 89 13.54 -12.57 -5.50
CA LYS A 89 13.70 -13.97 -5.93
C LYS A 89 15.18 -14.42 -6.06
N GLY A 90 16.04 -13.98 -5.16
CA GLY A 90 17.43 -14.45 -5.08
C GLY A 90 18.45 -13.64 -5.87
N LEU A 91 18.09 -12.47 -6.34
CA LEU A 91 18.96 -11.62 -7.15
C LEU A 91 19.71 -10.53 -6.37
N GLY A 92 19.78 -10.64 -5.06
CA GLY A 92 20.54 -9.72 -4.22
C GLY A 92 19.65 -8.83 -3.33
N LYS A 93 20.33 -8.06 -2.47
CA LYS A 93 19.66 -7.25 -1.44
C LYS A 93 19.24 -5.89 -2.01
N ILE A 94 18.12 -5.38 -1.51
CA ILE A 94 17.71 -4.00 -1.69
C ILE A 94 18.28 -3.18 -0.53
N MET A 95 18.82 -2.00 -0.83
CA MET A 95 19.32 -1.05 0.16
C MET A 95 18.50 0.24 0.12
N VAL A 96 18.38 0.92 1.24
CA VAL A 96 17.77 2.26 1.30
C VAL A 96 18.82 3.33 1.04
N ILE A 97 18.52 4.28 0.18
CA ILE A 97 19.31 5.50 -0.02
C ILE A 97 18.82 6.54 1.00
N GLU A 98 19.72 6.95 1.91
CA GLU A 98 19.37 7.84 3.01
C GLU A 98 19.55 9.33 2.68
N ASP A 99 20.41 9.66 1.71
CA ASP A 99 20.84 11.01 1.39
C ASP A 99 20.32 11.53 0.04
N ALA A 100 19.28 10.93 -0.47
CA ALA A 100 18.49 11.40 -1.59
C ALA A 100 17.00 11.13 -1.35
N ALA A 101 16.12 11.95 -1.91
CA ALA A 101 14.69 11.81 -1.76
C ALA A 101 13.93 12.20 -3.03
N ILE A 102 12.75 11.66 -3.17
CA ILE A 102 11.77 12.02 -4.22
C ILE A 102 10.64 12.80 -3.55
N MET A 103 10.32 13.94 -4.11
CA MET A 103 9.22 14.80 -3.69
C MET A 103 8.05 14.57 -4.64
N HIS A 104 6.91 14.11 -4.13
CA HIS A 104 5.72 13.79 -4.90
C HIS A 104 4.55 14.71 -4.52
N THR A 105 4.06 15.46 -5.49
CA THR A 105 2.98 16.45 -5.31
C THR A 105 1.62 16.01 -5.82
N GLY A 106 1.49 14.77 -6.27
CA GLY A 106 0.29 14.25 -6.92
C GLY A 106 -0.95 14.06 -6.02
N TYR A 107 -0.91 14.42 -4.73
CA TYR A 107 -2.07 14.35 -3.82
C TYR A 107 -2.78 15.70 -3.63
N SER A 108 -2.63 16.60 -4.57
CA SER A 108 -2.87 18.01 -4.41
C SER A 108 -4.32 18.44 -4.17
N THR A 109 -5.34 17.69 -4.56
CA THR A 109 -6.74 18.07 -4.33
C THR A 109 -7.65 16.88 -4.06
N GLU A 110 -8.78 17.11 -3.38
CA GLU A 110 -9.83 16.11 -3.18
C GLU A 110 -10.40 15.60 -4.52
N LEU A 111 -10.50 16.48 -5.52
CA LEU A 111 -10.97 16.12 -6.86
C LEU A 111 -10.05 15.09 -7.54
N ILE A 112 -8.73 15.27 -7.41
CA ILE A 112 -7.73 14.33 -7.94
C ILE A 112 -7.86 12.99 -7.19
N ARG A 113 -8.05 12.99 -5.88
CA ARG A 113 -8.22 11.77 -5.08
C ARG A 113 -9.46 10.98 -5.49
N ARG A 114 -10.59 11.66 -5.70
CA ARG A 114 -11.83 11.01 -6.18
C ARG A 114 -11.68 10.45 -7.60
N GLY A 115 -11.06 11.18 -8.51
CA GLY A 115 -10.80 10.71 -9.86
C GLY A 115 -9.88 9.47 -9.93
N ARG A 116 -8.96 9.33 -8.97
CA ARG A 116 -8.08 8.15 -8.88
C ARG A 116 -8.86 6.86 -8.61
N PHE A 117 -9.87 6.90 -7.74
CA PHE A 117 -10.68 5.70 -7.47
C PHE A 117 -11.33 5.19 -8.77
N SER A 118 -12.07 6.04 -9.48
CA SER A 118 -12.74 5.66 -10.74
C SER A 118 -11.77 5.13 -11.79
N ARG A 119 -10.56 5.72 -11.87
CA ARG A 119 -9.51 5.27 -12.80
C ARG A 119 -8.91 3.92 -12.37
N ASN A 120 -8.63 3.76 -11.09
CA ASN A 120 -7.89 2.59 -10.60
C ASN A 120 -8.79 1.36 -10.43
N TRP A 121 -10.08 1.53 -10.18
CA TRP A 121 -11.01 0.44 -9.94
C TRP A 121 -11.01 -0.65 -11.01
N PRO A 122 -11.17 -0.32 -12.32
CA PRO A 122 -11.10 -1.34 -13.38
C PRO A 122 -9.71 -2.01 -13.48
N LEU A 123 -8.65 -1.27 -13.17
CA LEU A 123 -7.28 -1.81 -13.18
C LEU A 123 -7.07 -2.78 -12.02
N MET A 124 -7.62 -2.50 -10.85
CA MET A 124 -7.55 -3.39 -9.70
C MET A 124 -8.35 -4.68 -9.91
N GLN A 125 -9.48 -4.61 -10.60
CA GLN A 125 -10.23 -5.81 -10.99
C GLN A 125 -9.37 -6.71 -11.90
N LYS A 126 -8.71 -6.14 -12.91
CA LYS A 126 -7.77 -6.85 -13.78
C LYS A 126 -6.55 -7.39 -13.02
N ASP A 127 -6.05 -6.64 -12.03
CA ASP A 127 -4.93 -7.08 -11.18
C ASP A 127 -5.32 -8.34 -10.40
N ARG A 128 -6.50 -8.35 -9.81
CA ARG A 128 -7.02 -9.49 -9.07
C ARG A 128 -7.28 -10.71 -9.96
N GLU A 129 -7.81 -10.51 -11.15
CA GLU A 129 -8.07 -11.61 -12.12
C GLU A 129 -6.77 -12.23 -12.60
N LYS A 130 -5.77 -11.41 -12.95
CA LYS A 130 -4.50 -11.89 -13.53
C LYS A 130 -3.51 -12.36 -12.45
N TYR A 131 -3.54 -11.74 -11.27
CA TYR A 131 -2.59 -12.00 -10.18
C TYR A 131 -3.30 -12.28 -8.86
N PRO A 132 -4.12 -13.33 -8.75
CA PRO A 132 -4.94 -13.61 -7.56
C PRO A 132 -4.10 -13.81 -6.29
N GLU A 133 -2.86 -14.29 -6.43
CA GLU A 133 -1.95 -14.52 -5.30
C GLU A 133 -1.12 -13.29 -4.89
N ARG A 134 -1.25 -12.17 -5.58
CA ARG A 134 -0.52 -10.95 -5.27
C ARG A 134 -0.99 -10.34 -3.96
N LEU A 135 -0.18 -10.46 -2.89
CA LEU A 135 -0.56 -9.98 -1.55
C LEU A 135 -0.77 -8.46 -1.50
N LEU A 136 0.08 -7.70 -2.18
CA LEU A 136 -0.13 -6.25 -2.29
C LEU A 136 -1.45 -5.92 -3.02
N GLY A 137 -1.81 -6.67 -4.05
CA GLY A 137 -3.10 -6.54 -4.73
C GLY A 137 -4.28 -6.75 -3.77
N LYS A 138 -4.22 -7.77 -2.92
CA LYS A 138 -5.23 -8.05 -1.88
C LYS A 138 -5.34 -6.92 -0.86
N PHE A 139 -4.21 -6.41 -0.37
CA PHE A 139 -4.16 -5.26 0.54
C PHE A 139 -4.77 -4.00 -0.07
N LEU A 140 -4.39 -3.67 -1.31
CA LEU A 140 -4.89 -2.51 -2.03
C LEU A 140 -6.40 -2.62 -2.31
N TRP A 141 -6.88 -3.81 -2.66
CA TRP A 141 -8.30 -4.08 -2.88
C TRP A 141 -9.11 -3.83 -1.61
N MET A 142 -8.66 -4.38 -0.48
CA MET A 142 -9.28 -4.16 0.83
C MET A 142 -9.35 -2.67 1.20
N ARG A 143 -8.25 -1.94 0.99
CA ARG A 143 -8.19 -0.48 1.19
C ARG A 143 -9.21 0.25 0.33
N ASP A 144 -9.24 -0.05 -0.96
CA ASP A 144 -10.07 0.68 -1.91
C ASP A 144 -11.57 0.32 -1.76
N LEU A 145 -11.89 -0.91 -1.35
CA LEU A 145 -13.26 -1.28 -0.94
C LEU A 145 -13.74 -0.45 0.26
N SER A 146 -12.87 -0.22 1.24
CA SER A 146 -13.18 0.65 2.39
C SER A 146 -13.46 2.08 1.95
N HIS A 147 -12.67 2.64 1.04
CA HIS A 147 -12.90 3.98 0.48
C HIS A 147 -14.18 4.05 -0.37
N TYR A 148 -14.46 3.00 -1.13
CA TYR A 148 -15.66 2.92 -1.95
C TYR A 148 -16.93 2.80 -1.10
N ASN A 149 -16.91 2.02 -0.04
CA ASN A 149 -17.99 1.94 0.91
C ASN A 149 -18.30 3.30 1.55
N ARG A 150 -17.27 4.08 1.86
CA ARG A 150 -17.45 5.46 2.30
C ARG A 150 -18.15 6.30 1.27
N TYR A 151 -17.73 6.25 0.01
CA TYR A 151 -18.36 6.98 -1.09
C TYR A 151 -19.83 6.57 -1.23
N LEU A 152 -20.14 5.27 -1.23
CA LEU A 152 -21.53 4.78 -1.28
C LEU A 152 -22.37 5.30 -0.10
N PHE A 153 -21.81 5.31 1.11
CA PHE A 153 -22.50 5.85 2.29
C PHE A 153 -22.80 7.34 2.15
N GLU A 154 -21.86 8.14 1.66
CA GLU A 154 -22.07 9.56 1.38
C GLU A 154 -23.20 9.77 0.34
N GLN A 155 -23.33 8.90 -0.67
CA GLN A 155 -24.41 8.95 -1.66
C GLN A 155 -25.79 8.70 -1.04
N THR A 156 -25.88 7.96 0.07
CA THR A 156 -27.14 7.79 0.82
C THR A 156 -27.45 8.97 1.77
N GLY A 157 -26.66 10.04 1.71
CA GLY A 157 -26.72 11.15 2.67
C GLY A 157 -26.26 10.74 4.07
N GLY A 158 -25.43 9.72 4.19
CA GLY A 158 -24.91 9.20 5.46
C GLY A 158 -25.96 8.47 6.32
N ARG A 159 -27.02 7.93 5.69
CA ARG A 159 -28.20 7.42 6.43
C ARG A 159 -28.42 5.93 6.29
N ALA A 160 -27.90 5.30 5.27
CA ALA A 160 -28.19 3.89 5.00
C ALA A 160 -26.95 3.10 4.59
N ILE A 161 -26.89 1.87 5.08
CA ILE A 161 -25.93 0.87 4.65
C ILE A 161 -26.61 0.01 3.60
N THR A 162 -25.98 -0.10 2.43
CA THR A 162 -26.54 -0.86 1.31
C THR A 162 -26.04 -2.31 1.33
N PRO A 163 -26.76 -3.25 0.67
CA PRO A 163 -26.29 -4.61 0.48
C PRO A 163 -24.91 -4.68 -0.21
N GLU A 164 -24.65 -3.77 -1.14
CA GLU A 164 -23.36 -3.67 -1.83
C GLU A 164 -22.22 -3.33 -0.83
N MET A 165 -22.47 -2.40 0.09
CA MET A 165 -21.49 -2.05 1.12
C MET A 165 -21.19 -3.23 2.04
N MET A 166 -22.20 -4.03 2.38
CA MET A 166 -22.05 -5.24 3.18
C MET A 166 -21.22 -6.29 2.44
N GLN A 167 -21.49 -6.50 1.16
CA GLN A 167 -20.72 -7.41 0.32
C GLN A 167 -19.25 -6.98 0.20
N ASN A 168 -19.01 -5.70 -0.05
CA ASN A 168 -17.66 -5.14 -0.11
C ASN A 168 -16.90 -5.32 1.21
N ALA A 169 -17.58 -5.14 2.33
CA ALA A 169 -17.00 -5.35 3.66
C ALA A 169 -16.62 -6.82 3.88
N GLN A 170 -17.49 -7.76 3.48
CA GLN A 170 -17.17 -9.19 3.58
C GLN A 170 -15.94 -9.55 2.75
N VAL A 171 -15.84 -9.04 1.52
CA VAL A 171 -14.66 -9.24 0.67
C VAL A 171 -13.39 -8.67 1.32
N ALA A 172 -13.48 -7.51 1.97
CA ALA A 172 -12.33 -6.92 2.68
C ALA A 172 -11.87 -7.77 3.87
N ILE A 173 -12.82 -8.36 4.62
CA ILE A 173 -12.53 -9.31 5.71
C ILE A 173 -11.78 -10.53 5.17
N ASP A 174 -12.28 -11.12 4.09
CA ASP A 174 -11.68 -12.31 3.49
C ASP A 174 -10.27 -12.03 2.96
N MET A 175 -10.04 -10.87 2.32
CA MET A 175 -8.70 -10.44 1.89
C MET A 175 -7.73 -10.30 3.06
N TRP A 176 -8.17 -9.75 4.18
CA TRP A 176 -7.33 -9.64 5.38
C TRP A 176 -6.94 -11.00 5.95
N ARG A 177 -7.88 -11.94 6.00
CA ARG A 177 -7.62 -13.33 6.42
C ARG A 177 -6.60 -14.01 5.52
N GLU A 178 -6.66 -13.77 4.21
CA GLU A 178 -5.68 -14.30 3.27
C GLU A 178 -4.27 -13.73 3.53
N LEU A 179 -4.13 -12.45 3.94
CA LEU A 179 -2.84 -11.89 4.37
C LEU A 179 -2.28 -12.58 5.61
N ILE A 180 -3.13 -12.93 6.58
CA ILE A 180 -2.75 -13.71 7.77
C ILE A 180 -2.30 -15.12 7.36
N GLN A 181 -3.06 -15.82 6.53
CA GLN A 181 -2.73 -17.16 6.04
C GLN A 181 -1.41 -17.19 5.26
N ALA A 182 -1.13 -16.13 4.51
CA ALA A 182 0.14 -15.96 3.79
C ALA A 182 1.30 -15.52 4.70
N LYS A 183 1.09 -15.42 6.02
CA LYS A 183 2.08 -14.99 7.02
C LYS A 183 2.70 -13.61 6.74
N HIS A 184 1.97 -12.71 6.07
CA HIS A 184 2.49 -11.39 5.75
C HIS A 184 2.13 -10.36 6.83
N LEU A 185 2.84 -10.44 7.97
CA LEU A 185 2.56 -9.66 9.18
C LEU A 185 2.42 -8.16 8.93
N ARG A 186 3.34 -7.54 8.18
CA ARG A 186 3.31 -6.10 7.94
C ARG A 186 2.01 -5.65 7.27
N MET A 187 1.63 -6.30 6.15
CA MET A 187 0.38 -5.94 5.46
C MET A 187 -0.85 -6.26 6.29
N ALA A 188 -0.82 -7.33 7.11
CA ALA A 188 -1.91 -7.65 8.02
C ALA A 188 -2.09 -6.56 9.09
N ILE A 189 -0.99 -6.03 9.66
CA ILE A 189 -1.03 -4.91 10.62
C ILE A 189 -1.49 -3.62 9.94
N ASP A 190 -0.91 -3.27 8.80
CA ASP A 190 -1.30 -2.07 8.05
C ASP A 190 -2.76 -2.13 7.58
N GLY A 191 -3.27 -3.35 7.34
CA GLY A 191 -4.64 -3.62 6.95
C GLY A 191 -5.65 -3.66 8.08
N LEU A 192 -5.24 -3.68 9.35
CA LEU A 192 -6.13 -3.78 10.51
C LEU A 192 -7.23 -2.72 10.54
N ILE A 193 -6.92 -1.52 10.10
CA ILE A 193 -7.88 -0.43 10.01
C ILE A 193 -9.02 -0.79 9.07
N TYR A 194 -8.72 -1.26 7.86
CA TYR A 194 -9.73 -1.60 6.85
C TYR A 194 -10.53 -2.85 7.25
N TYR A 195 -9.85 -3.83 7.83
CA TYR A 195 -10.49 -5.01 8.43
C TYR A 195 -11.49 -4.61 9.53
N SER A 196 -11.06 -3.80 10.50
CA SER A 196 -11.92 -3.33 11.59
C SER A 196 -13.17 -2.61 11.06
N HIS A 197 -12.99 -1.78 10.07
CA HIS A 197 -14.08 -1.10 9.40
C HIS A 197 -15.08 -2.06 8.76
N ALA A 198 -14.56 -3.07 8.08
CA ALA A 198 -15.38 -4.05 7.42
C ALA A 198 -16.16 -4.89 8.44
N VAL A 199 -15.52 -5.31 9.54
CA VAL A 199 -16.18 -6.06 10.61
C VAL A 199 -17.27 -5.23 11.28
N ASP A 200 -17.01 -3.97 11.62
CA ASP A 200 -18.01 -3.07 12.20
C ASP A 200 -19.22 -2.89 11.27
N LEU A 201 -18.97 -2.76 9.97
CA LEU A 201 -20.05 -2.60 8.99
C LEU A 201 -20.92 -3.86 8.90
N VAL A 202 -20.28 -5.05 8.85
CA VAL A 202 -21.01 -6.33 8.76
C VAL A 202 -21.76 -6.64 10.04
N THR A 203 -21.22 -6.30 11.22
CA THR A 203 -21.78 -6.71 12.51
C THR A 203 -22.76 -5.70 13.10
N ARG A 204 -22.53 -4.40 12.92
CA ARG A 204 -23.27 -3.34 13.62
C ARG A 204 -23.93 -2.34 12.70
N GLY A 205 -23.52 -2.29 11.44
CA GLY A 205 -23.98 -1.25 10.53
C GLY A 205 -23.55 0.17 10.89
N GLN A 206 -22.53 0.37 11.72
CA GLN A 206 -22.10 1.68 12.24
C GLN A 206 -20.65 2.06 11.94
N GLY A 207 -19.83 1.14 11.45
CA GLY A 207 -18.37 1.29 11.38
C GLY A 207 -17.85 2.42 10.51
N ILE A 208 -18.64 2.91 9.55
CA ILE A 208 -18.14 3.87 8.54
C ILE A 208 -17.76 5.22 9.13
N LYS A 209 -18.48 5.73 10.11
CA LYS A 209 -18.16 7.02 10.73
C LYS A 209 -16.79 7.00 11.40
N TYR A 210 -16.50 5.94 12.13
CA TYR A 210 -15.23 5.73 12.80
C TYR A 210 -14.06 5.60 11.81
N CYS A 211 -14.29 4.96 10.68
CA CYS A 211 -13.37 4.81 9.57
C CYS A 211 -12.92 6.13 8.99
N VAL A 212 -13.89 6.99 8.79
CA VAL A 212 -13.70 8.33 8.25
C VAL A 212 -12.82 9.14 9.19
N ASP A 213 -13.13 9.12 10.47
CA ASP A 213 -12.40 9.89 11.48
C ASP A 213 -10.95 9.43 11.63
N MET A 214 -10.68 8.12 11.54
CA MET A 214 -9.33 7.56 11.58
C MET A 214 -8.51 7.83 10.31
N ALA A 215 -9.12 7.73 9.13
CA ALA A 215 -8.44 8.05 7.89
C ALA A 215 -8.06 9.54 7.83
N PHE A 216 -8.94 10.44 8.31
CA PHE A 216 -8.65 11.87 8.41
C PHE A 216 -7.57 12.19 9.44
N SER A 217 -7.52 11.52 10.58
CA SER A 217 -6.47 11.75 11.58
C SER A 217 -5.09 11.35 11.05
N LYS A 218 -5.01 10.29 10.27
CA LYS A 218 -3.78 9.88 9.58
C LYS A 218 -3.35 10.88 8.49
N LEU A 219 -4.31 11.46 7.78
CA LEU A 219 -4.11 12.49 6.75
C LEU A 219 -3.65 13.84 7.32
N ASN A 220 -3.98 14.14 8.57
CA ASN A 220 -3.68 15.40 9.23
C ASN A 220 -2.40 15.36 10.10
N GLY A 221 -1.46 14.49 9.79
CA GLY A 221 -0.11 14.55 10.37
C GLY A 221 0.01 14.09 11.82
N GLY A 222 -0.73 13.05 12.22
CA GLY A 222 -0.51 12.41 13.51
C GLY A 222 -1.42 12.92 14.64
N ALA A 223 -2.59 13.39 14.29
CA ALA A 223 -3.63 13.59 15.28
C ALA A 223 -3.87 12.29 16.05
N GLN A 224 -4.01 12.42 17.35
CA GLN A 224 -4.20 11.34 18.31
C GLN A 224 -5.07 10.22 17.77
N LEU A 225 -4.60 9.00 17.89
CA LEU A 225 -5.43 7.82 17.72
C LEU A 225 -6.71 8.02 18.55
N PRO A 226 -7.90 7.81 17.96
CA PRO A 226 -9.13 7.98 18.69
C PRO A 226 -9.06 7.12 19.97
N ALA A 227 -9.47 7.71 21.09
CA ALA A 227 -9.44 7.08 22.41
C ALA A 227 -10.35 5.84 22.53
N ARG A 228 -11.08 5.49 21.48
CA ARG A 228 -11.93 4.29 21.45
C ARG A 228 -11.13 3.13 20.89
N PRO A 229 -11.14 1.98 21.55
CA PRO A 229 -10.65 0.75 20.98
C PRO A 229 -11.35 0.48 19.66
N ILE A 230 -10.64 -0.14 18.72
CA ILE A 230 -11.19 -0.58 17.43
C ILE A 230 -12.16 -1.72 17.76
N GLU A 231 -13.42 -1.37 18.01
CA GLU A 231 -14.43 -2.29 18.54
C GLU A 231 -14.68 -3.49 17.62
N GLY A 232 -14.59 -3.30 16.30
CA GLY A 232 -14.69 -4.38 15.32
C GLY A 232 -13.65 -5.48 15.49
N LEU A 233 -12.44 -5.14 15.95
CA LEU A 233 -11.39 -6.11 16.26
C LEU A 233 -11.80 -7.08 17.37
N PHE A 234 -12.54 -6.62 18.38
CA PHE A 234 -12.90 -7.45 19.53
C PHE A 234 -14.07 -8.39 19.27
N GLN A 235 -14.74 -8.30 18.11
CA GLN A 235 -15.90 -9.12 17.82
C GLN A 235 -15.55 -10.45 17.17
N ASN A 236 -14.41 -10.55 16.51
CA ASN A 236 -13.96 -11.81 15.92
C ASN A 236 -12.74 -12.34 16.64
N LYS A 237 -12.97 -13.10 17.73
CA LYS A 237 -11.92 -13.67 18.57
C LYS A 237 -10.94 -14.54 17.79
N LYS A 238 -11.40 -15.25 16.77
CA LYS A 238 -10.55 -16.12 15.95
C LYS A 238 -9.55 -15.31 15.15
N ASP A 239 -10.00 -14.27 14.46
CA ASP A 239 -9.12 -13.44 13.64
C ASP A 239 -8.06 -12.72 14.49
N ILE A 240 -8.39 -12.32 15.73
CA ILE A 240 -7.43 -11.76 16.68
C ILE A 240 -6.42 -12.82 17.13
N GLN A 241 -6.88 -14.03 17.41
CA GLN A 241 -6.00 -15.15 17.73
C GLN A 241 -5.02 -15.42 16.60
N ASP A 242 -5.50 -15.52 15.37
CA ASP A 242 -4.68 -15.79 14.18
C ASP A 242 -3.61 -14.70 13.98
N LEU A 243 -3.96 -13.41 14.18
CA LEU A 243 -2.99 -12.31 14.16
C LEU A 243 -1.98 -12.43 15.29
N THR A 244 -2.42 -12.76 16.50
CA THR A 244 -1.55 -12.93 17.67
C THR A 244 -0.54 -14.04 17.44
N TRP A 245 -0.99 -15.19 16.92
CA TRP A 245 -0.10 -16.29 16.55
C TRP A 245 0.92 -15.89 15.50
N LEU A 246 0.50 -15.15 14.46
CA LEU A 246 1.41 -14.65 13.44
C LEU A 246 2.47 -13.70 14.00
N MET A 247 2.10 -12.83 14.95
CA MET A 247 3.05 -11.93 15.62
C MET A 247 4.06 -12.71 16.46
N MET A 248 3.62 -13.76 17.15
CA MET A 248 4.51 -14.60 17.97
C MET A 248 5.46 -15.43 17.11
N ASP A 249 4.97 -16.05 16.04
CA ASP A 249 5.74 -16.84 15.07
C ASP A 249 6.87 -16.01 14.45
N THR A 250 6.53 -14.84 13.96
CA THR A 250 7.50 -13.91 13.36
C THR A 250 8.55 -13.41 14.37
N HIS A 251 8.16 -13.23 15.63
CA HIS A 251 9.11 -12.82 16.68
C HIS A 251 10.11 -13.94 16.99
N THR A 252 9.66 -15.19 17.02
CA THR A 252 10.49 -16.36 17.28
C THR A 252 11.53 -16.56 16.17
N GLU A 253 11.12 -16.47 14.90
CA GLU A 253 12.04 -16.57 13.76
C GLU A 253 13.16 -15.54 13.84
N HIS A 254 12.88 -14.29 14.22
CA HIS A 254 13.90 -13.24 14.38
C HIS A 254 14.83 -13.44 15.60
N MET A 255 14.43 -14.21 16.60
CA MET A 255 15.28 -14.54 17.74
C MET A 255 16.26 -15.70 17.45
N GLU A 256 15.90 -16.61 16.54
CA GLU A 256 16.75 -17.73 16.12
C GLU A 256 17.83 -17.31 15.10
N GLU A 257 17.65 -16.17 14.41
CA GLU A 257 18.63 -15.61 13.46
C GLU A 257 19.69 -14.71 14.13
N ARG A 258 19.68 -14.49 15.44
CA ARG A 258 20.65 -13.71 16.21
C ARG A 258 21.58 -14.60 17.02
#